data_4e935921a639968ee3ba2752a0f24706
#
_entry.id   4e935921a639968ee3ba2752a0f24706
#
_cell.length_a   1.000
_cell.length_b   1.000
_cell.length_c   1.000
_cell.angle_alpha   90.00
_cell.angle_beta   90.00
_cell.angle_gamma   90.00
#
_symmetry.space_group_name_H-M   'P 1'
#
loop_
_entity.id
_entity.type
_entity.pdbx_description
1 polymer ?
#
loop_
_entity_poly.entity_id
_entity_poly.type
_entity_poly.pdbx_seq_one_letter_code
_entity_poly.pdbx_strand_id
1 'polypeptide(L)'
;MKKRLLSLVLAVVLALCLLPATAYAATTASGACGKNLTWSLSSTGTLTISGKGAMAEYSNGNMPWIAYKNQIKSVVLAKGITSIAYLSFSGYTKLTSVQIPDSVTDIGASAFDNCTALSDMTLPKNLKTLGWLAFTGCSSLKTLTMPASLTEGGGSAFSKCTGLKEVYFEKGSKAVEFMQFLGCTSLEKVVLPAGLERIGIDAFTGCTSLKSLNIPASVAEIGMYPARSCTSLQEITVASGNRYYTSWNGALYTKDMKTLIQYPGGRTGGVVIPQGVETLNLDSISCPGMTSILLPASLKLIASAAFYGCDHLTDVYYAGSKAQWALVDKKGSMNEALEQAKIHYNYKNALPPVTAKAEYIASTGKPYLKWTPVEGAAKYEVYRSGTKNGTYTLLGTTANLNYTDSKANAGYIYYYKVKAVNAVGAKSVYSAAVAGTCHCARPVVTPDYLVSTGKPYIKWTAVAGASKYEVYRSGTKNGTYTLLGTTANLNYTDNKANAGYIYCYKVKAVSKVRSTANSYYSTVVAATCHCAKPVVKIATTSAGNPRLTWNAVTGASQYEIYRATSQSGTYTKMFTTTKTSYTNTSAKAGTTYYYKVKAISKVRSTANSAFST
;
A
#
# COMPACT_ATOMS: atom_id res chain seq x y z
N MET A 1 17.06 26.28 -7.85
CA MET A 1 16.54 25.83 -6.56
C MET A 1 16.71 26.82 -5.42
N LYS A 2 17.81 27.54 -5.28
CA LYS A 2 18.03 28.53 -4.18
C LYS A 2 17.06 29.72 -4.14
N LYS A 3 16.52 30.20 -5.26
CA LYS A 3 15.57 31.33 -5.30
C LYS A 3 14.13 30.96 -4.88
N ARG A 4 13.71 29.69 -4.99
CA ARG A 4 12.39 29.23 -4.51
C ARG A 4 12.38 28.91 -3.01
N LEU A 5 13.52 28.54 -2.44
CA LEU A 5 13.63 28.34 -0.99
C LEU A 5 13.59 29.67 -0.23
N LEU A 6 14.19 30.72 -0.80
CA LEU A 6 14.20 32.05 -0.17
C LEU A 6 12.82 32.73 -0.19
N SER A 7 12.01 32.48 -1.24
CA SER A 7 10.64 32.99 -1.30
C SER A 7 9.67 32.26 -0.36
N LEU A 8 9.88 30.96 -0.10
CA LEU A 8 9.09 30.21 0.88
C LEU A 8 9.42 30.63 2.33
N VAL A 9 10.69 30.86 2.63
CA VAL A 9 11.12 31.34 3.96
C VAL A 9 10.61 32.77 4.21
N LEU A 10 10.62 33.66 3.19
CA LEU A 10 10.10 35.02 3.32
C LEU A 10 8.57 35.02 3.47
N ALA A 11 7.84 34.13 2.79
CA ALA A 11 6.38 33.98 2.94
C ALA A 11 5.99 33.47 4.33
N VAL A 12 6.77 32.53 4.89
CA VAL A 12 6.56 32.02 6.26
C VAL A 12 6.88 33.08 7.32
N VAL A 13 7.92 33.89 7.10
CA VAL A 13 8.26 35.00 8.02
C VAL A 13 7.24 36.12 7.93
N LEU A 14 6.70 36.48 6.74
CA LEU A 14 5.62 37.46 6.62
C LEU A 14 4.28 36.95 7.16
N ALA A 15 3.97 35.63 7.04
CA ALA A 15 2.77 35.04 7.63
C ALA A 15 2.83 35.05 9.19
N LEU A 16 4.02 34.96 9.76
CA LEU A 16 4.24 35.10 11.22
C LEU A 16 4.13 36.53 11.73
N CYS A 17 4.29 37.56 10.88
CA CYS A 17 4.15 38.97 11.24
C CYS A 17 2.72 39.53 11.05
N LEU A 18 1.79 38.76 10.43
CA LEU A 18 0.40 39.15 10.20
C LEU A 18 -0.61 38.38 11.07
N LEU A 19 -0.13 37.69 12.11
CA LEU A 19 -1.04 37.16 13.12
C LEU A 19 -1.64 38.36 13.87
N PRO A 20 -2.98 38.50 13.92
CA PRO A 20 -3.61 39.48 14.76
C PRO A 20 -3.12 39.27 16.19
N ALA A 21 -2.87 40.36 16.93
CA ALA A 21 -2.52 40.32 18.36
C ALA A 21 -3.46 39.29 19.01
N THR A 22 -2.91 38.11 19.32
CA THR A 22 -3.68 37.04 19.96
C THR A 22 -4.20 37.61 21.26
N ALA A 23 -5.51 37.77 21.36
CA ALA A 23 -6.15 38.00 22.63
C ALA A 23 -5.59 36.93 23.59
N TYR A 24 -4.81 37.35 24.59
CA TYR A 24 -4.28 36.44 25.61
C TYR A 24 -5.48 35.73 26.22
N ALA A 25 -5.58 34.41 26.00
CA ALA A 25 -6.67 33.66 26.60
C ALA A 25 -6.60 33.85 28.13
N ALA A 26 -7.72 34.21 28.73
CA ALA A 26 -7.78 34.52 30.17
C ALA A 26 -7.24 33.29 30.95
N THR A 27 -6.39 33.56 31.94
CA THR A 27 -5.91 32.53 32.87
C THR A 27 -7.08 32.07 33.75
N THR A 28 -7.38 30.78 33.74
CA THR A 28 -8.48 30.20 34.55
C THR A 28 -8.01 29.62 35.88
N ALA A 29 -6.73 29.25 35.95
CA ALA A 29 -6.09 28.73 37.16
C ALA A 29 -4.57 28.91 37.09
N SER A 30 -3.91 29.00 38.23
CA SER A 30 -2.46 29.11 38.35
C SER A 30 -1.97 28.67 39.73
N GLY A 31 -0.66 28.43 39.86
CA GLY A 31 -0.06 28.02 41.13
C GLY A 31 1.43 27.76 41.01
N ALA A 32 2.04 27.26 42.10
CA ALA A 32 3.44 26.82 42.13
C ALA A 32 3.52 25.31 41.78
N CYS A 33 4.64 24.88 41.16
CA CYS A 33 4.91 23.50 40.82
C CYS A 33 6.39 23.09 40.96
N GLY A 34 7.11 23.82 41.77
CA GLY A 34 8.52 23.63 42.09
C GLY A 34 9.06 24.83 42.81
N LYS A 35 10.31 24.77 43.30
CA LYS A 35 10.91 25.85 44.08
C LYS A 35 10.89 27.21 43.36
N ASN A 36 11.14 27.20 42.04
CA ASN A 36 11.18 28.39 41.18
C ASN A 36 10.30 28.19 39.93
N LEU A 37 9.27 27.34 40.00
CA LEU A 37 8.37 27.07 38.91
C LEU A 37 6.93 27.40 39.26
N THR A 38 6.25 28.02 38.33
CA THR A 38 4.82 28.32 38.39
C THR A 38 4.12 27.72 37.16
N TRP A 39 2.86 27.45 37.32
CA TRP A 39 2.01 27.03 36.21
C TRP A 39 0.81 27.94 36.06
N SER A 40 0.30 28.05 34.84
CA SER A 40 -0.95 28.73 34.53
C SER A 40 -1.72 27.99 33.47
N LEU A 41 -3.04 27.92 33.60
CA LEU A 41 -3.95 27.30 32.62
C LEU A 41 -4.79 28.40 31.96
N SER A 42 -4.78 28.44 30.65
CA SER A 42 -5.62 29.35 29.87
C SER A 42 -7.04 28.78 29.67
N SER A 43 -8.00 29.64 29.34
CA SER A 43 -9.38 29.27 29.01
C SER A 43 -9.47 28.36 27.74
N THR A 44 -8.42 28.33 26.90
CA THR A 44 -8.35 27.46 25.71
C THR A 44 -7.79 26.07 26.00
N GLY A 45 -7.35 25.81 27.25
CA GLY A 45 -6.79 24.54 27.68
C GLY A 45 -5.29 24.39 27.47
N THR A 46 -4.55 25.51 27.36
CA THR A 46 -3.08 25.50 27.34
C THR A 46 -2.54 25.66 28.78
N LEU A 47 -1.83 24.62 29.24
CA LEU A 47 -1.06 24.68 30.48
C LEU A 47 0.35 25.17 30.16
N THR A 48 0.73 26.28 30.74
CA THR A 48 2.09 26.83 30.64
C THR A 48 2.81 26.65 31.95
N ILE A 49 4.02 26.07 31.93
CA ILE A 49 4.89 25.97 33.09
C ILE A 49 6.08 26.89 32.85
N SER A 50 6.31 27.81 33.79
CA SER A 50 7.29 28.90 33.70
C SER A 50 8.29 28.87 34.86
N GLY A 51 9.49 29.43 34.64
CA GLY A 51 10.55 29.47 35.65
C GLY A 51 11.81 28.72 35.25
N LYS A 52 12.63 28.34 36.22
CA LYS A 52 13.92 27.65 36.01
C LYS A 52 14.09 26.51 37.02
N GLY A 53 14.62 25.37 36.57
CA GLY A 53 14.93 24.21 37.40
C GLY A 53 14.00 23.01 37.19
N ALA A 54 14.03 22.08 38.12
CA ALA A 54 13.27 20.83 38.08
C ALA A 54 11.82 21.02 38.55
N MET A 55 10.87 20.32 37.96
CA MET A 55 9.52 20.15 38.53
C MET A 55 9.61 19.44 39.88
N ALA A 56 8.74 19.81 40.80
CA ALA A 56 8.62 19.10 42.05
C ALA A 56 7.95 17.73 41.84
N GLU A 57 8.40 16.75 42.60
CA GLU A 57 7.73 15.44 42.64
C GLU A 57 6.51 15.51 43.56
N TYR A 58 5.40 14.92 43.14
CA TYR A 58 4.16 14.86 43.88
C TYR A 58 3.75 13.41 44.09
N SER A 59 3.37 13.06 45.30
CA SER A 59 2.95 11.70 45.64
C SER A 59 1.79 11.24 44.77
N ASN A 60 1.90 10.04 44.19
CA ASN A 60 0.87 9.43 43.32
C ASN A 60 0.40 10.30 42.14
N GLY A 61 1.25 11.19 41.62
CA GLY A 61 0.91 12.06 40.50
C GLY A 61 -0.15 13.13 40.80
N ASN A 62 -0.33 13.50 42.07
CA ASN A 62 -1.26 14.56 42.48
C ASN A 62 -0.70 15.94 42.13
N MET A 63 -0.45 16.16 40.85
CA MET A 63 0.06 17.43 40.32
C MET A 63 -0.92 18.58 40.61
N PRO A 64 -0.44 19.84 40.84
CA PRO A 64 -1.29 20.97 41.17
C PRO A 64 -2.40 21.28 40.14
N TRP A 65 -2.27 20.79 38.93
CA TRP A 65 -3.25 20.95 37.85
C TRP A 65 -4.12 19.71 37.61
N ILE A 66 -4.08 18.70 38.48
CA ILE A 66 -4.80 17.42 38.29
C ILE A 66 -6.32 17.62 38.15
N ALA A 67 -6.90 18.58 38.86
CA ALA A 67 -8.33 18.92 38.76
C ALA A 67 -8.76 19.39 37.35
N TYR A 68 -7.80 19.83 36.53
CA TYR A 68 -8.02 20.34 35.18
C TYR A 68 -7.64 19.34 34.11
N LYS A 69 -7.37 18.09 34.46
CA LYS A 69 -6.90 17.01 33.58
C LYS A 69 -7.68 16.95 32.25
N ASN A 70 -9.01 17.02 32.33
CA ASN A 70 -9.89 16.92 31.16
C ASN A 70 -9.99 18.21 30.33
N GLN A 71 -9.45 19.32 30.81
CA GLN A 71 -9.44 20.62 30.15
C GLN A 71 -8.11 20.86 29.42
N ILE A 72 -7.01 20.27 29.90
CA ILE A 72 -5.67 20.49 29.35
C ILE A 72 -5.54 19.77 28.00
N LYS A 73 -5.33 20.58 26.94
CA LYS A 73 -5.17 20.13 25.54
C LYS A 73 -3.75 20.29 25.04
N SER A 74 -3.01 21.26 25.59
CA SER A 74 -1.61 21.50 25.24
C SER A 74 -0.80 21.88 26.47
N VAL A 75 0.49 21.52 26.45
CA VAL A 75 1.46 21.86 27.49
C VAL A 75 2.63 22.60 26.86
N VAL A 76 3.01 23.73 27.45
CA VAL A 76 4.17 24.53 27.04
C VAL A 76 5.10 24.68 28.23
N LEU A 77 6.33 24.18 28.09
CA LEU A 77 7.38 24.31 29.11
C LEU A 77 8.34 25.43 28.72
N ALA A 78 8.57 26.37 29.61
CA ALA A 78 9.49 27.50 29.37
C ALA A 78 10.96 27.05 29.32
N LYS A 79 11.79 27.76 28.57
CA LYS A 79 13.26 27.59 28.60
C LYS A 79 13.78 27.73 30.02
N GLY A 80 14.65 26.81 30.44
CA GLY A 80 15.23 26.75 31.79
C GLY A 80 14.61 25.71 32.70
N ILE A 81 13.50 25.08 32.33
CA ILE A 81 13.00 23.87 32.97
C ILE A 81 13.94 22.72 32.64
N THR A 82 14.38 21.95 33.66
CA THR A 82 15.39 20.91 33.51
C THR A 82 14.82 19.51 33.61
N SER A 83 13.68 19.33 34.28
CA SER A 83 13.04 17.99 34.37
C SER A 83 11.52 18.09 34.30
N ILE A 84 10.91 16.98 33.85
CA ILE A 84 9.46 16.71 33.92
C ILE A 84 9.30 15.61 34.99
N ALA A 85 8.45 15.86 36.00
CA ALA A 85 8.30 14.97 37.13
C ALA A 85 7.54 13.66 36.78
N TYR A 86 7.66 12.66 37.65
CA TYR A 86 6.94 11.40 37.62
C TYR A 86 5.42 11.64 37.53
N LEU A 87 4.72 10.87 36.66
CA LEU A 87 3.25 10.90 36.44
C LEU A 87 2.66 12.28 36.10
N SER A 88 3.45 13.29 35.74
CA SER A 88 3.01 14.70 35.57
C SER A 88 1.76 14.86 34.70
N PHE A 89 1.64 14.04 33.67
CA PHE A 89 0.54 14.09 32.70
C PHE A 89 -0.04 12.72 32.39
N SER A 90 0.13 11.74 33.29
CA SER A 90 -0.36 10.39 33.09
C SER A 90 -1.88 10.35 32.88
N GLY A 91 -2.33 9.74 31.76
CA GLY A 91 -3.73 9.60 31.41
C GLY A 91 -4.43 10.90 30.98
N TYR A 92 -3.69 11.91 30.50
CA TYR A 92 -4.27 13.15 29.95
C TYR A 92 -4.74 12.88 28.52
N THR A 93 -5.85 12.17 28.38
CA THR A 93 -6.39 11.69 27.10
C THR A 93 -6.83 12.80 26.13
N LYS A 94 -6.93 14.05 26.59
CA LYS A 94 -7.22 15.23 25.76
C LYS A 94 -5.98 16.02 25.36
N LEU A 95 -4.80 15.69 25.88
CA LEU A 95 -3.55 16.34 25.58
C LEU A 95 -3.11 15.98 24.16
N THR A 96 -3.07 16.97 23.25
CA THR A 96 -2.73 16.79 21.84
C THR A 96 -1.30 17.21 21.51
N SER A 97 -0.73 18.15 22.26
CA SER A 97 0.62 18.68 22.01
C SER A 97 1.39 19.01 23.27
N VAL A 98 2.71 18.80 23.22
CA VAL A 98 3.63 19.18 24.29
C VAL A 98 4.88 19.82 23.69
N GLN A 99 5.19 21.06 24.10
CA GLN A 99 6.43 21.75 23.74
C GLN A 99 7.45 21.57 24.86
N ILE A 100 8.48 20.76 24.63
CA ILE A 100 9.54 20.45 25.58
C ILE A 100 10.83 21.16 25.12
N PRO A 101 11.36 22.10 25.88
CA PRO A 101 12.58 22.85 25.49
C PRO A 101 13.83 21.96 25.63
N ASP A 102 14.89 22.28 24.88
CA ASP A 102 16.18 21.58 24.93
C ASP A 102 16.92 21.70 26.29
N SER A 103 16.42 22.54 27.22
CA SER A 103 16.91 22.60 28.61
C SER A 103 16.47 21.42 29.47
N VAL A 104 15.45 20.65 29.05
CA VAL A 104 15.00 19.45 29.76
C VAL A 104 15.98 18.31 29.49
N THR A 105 16.59 17.81 30.55
CA THR A 105 17.52 16.68 30.54
C THR A 105 16.89 15.40 31.05
N ASP A 106 15.79 15.49 31.80
CA ASP A 106 15.18 14.37 32.49
C ASP A 106 13.67 14.38 32.33
N ILE A 107 13.11 13.26 31.87
CA ILE A 107 11.66 13.00 31.81
C ILE A 107 11.36 11.82 32.73
N GLY A 108 10.55 12.05 33.75
CA GLY A 108 10.20 11.08 34.78
C GLY A 108 9.40 9.89 34.25
N ALA A 109 9.38 8.81 35.03
CA ALA A 109 8.61 7.62 34.68
C ALA A 109 7.12 7.93 34.56
N SER A 110 6.45 7.31 33.59
CA SER A 110 5.03 7.50 33.30
C SER A 110 4.59 8.96 33.10
N ALA A 111 5.52 9.88 32.81
CA ALA A 111 5.20 11.31 32.74
C ALA A 111 4.07 11.64 31.76
N PHE A 112 3.95 10.93 30.65
CA PHE A 112 2.90 11.07 29.63
C PHE A 112 2.23 9.72 29.32
N ASP A 113 2.25 8.78 30.26
CA ASP A 113 1.61 7.48 30.10
C ASP A 113 0.12 7.65 29.72
N ASN A 114 -0.35 6.91 28.71
CA ASN A 114 -1.72 6.96 28.22
C ASN A 114 -2.25 8.36 27.80
N CYS A 115 -1.37 9.25 27.32
CA CYS A 115 -1.78 10.47 26.63
C CYS A 115 -2.23 10.11 25.19
N THR A 116 -3.38 9.47 25.06
CA THR A 116 -3.82 8.83 23.81
C THR A 116 -4.03 9.80 22.64
N ALA A 117 -4.30 11.08 22.89
CA ALA A 117 -4.44 12.12 21.86
C ALA A 117 -3.12 12.82 21.50
N LEU A 118 -2.01 12.53 22.21
CA LEU A 118 -0.73 13.21 21.99
C LEU A 118 -0.16 12.83 20.62
N SER A 119 -0.12 13.80 19.72
CA SER A 119 0.33 13.63 18.35
C SER A 119 1.48 14.57 17.95
N ASP A 120 1.62 15.68 18.65
CA ASP A 120 2.60 16.73 18.38
C ASP A 120 3.54 16.90 19.58
N MET A 121 4.72 16.26 19.49
CA MET A 121 5.81 16.44 20.44
C MET A 121 7.15 16.04 19.82
N THR A 122 8.21 16.64 20.32
CA THR A 122 9.60 16.27 20.02
C THR A 122 10.36 16.07 21.32
N LEU A 123 11.23 15.06 21.36
CA LEU A 123 12.14 14.87 22.49
C LEU A 123 13.23 15.96 22.47
N PRO A 124 13.61 16.51 23.63
CA PRO A 124 14.67 17.51 23.69
C PRO A 124 16.02 16.92 23.27
N LYS A 125 16.83 17.70 22.55
CA LYS A 125 18.14 17.28 22.03
C LYS A 125 19.16 16.95 23.13
N ASN A 126 18.99 17.51 24.33
CA ASN A 126 19.88 17.30 25.46
C ASN A 126 19.32 16.31 26.49
N LEU A 127 18.28 15.55 26.13
CA LEU A 127 17.67 14.56 27.02
C LEU A 127 18.67 13.48 27.38
N LYS A 128 18.93 13.30 28.68
CA LYS A 128 19.85 12.30 29.23
C LYS A 128 19.13 11.10 29.80
N THR A 129 18.03 11.35 30.52
CA THR A 129 17.26 10.33 31.23
C THR A 129 15.82 10.29 30.72
N LEU A 130 15.35 9.13 30.33
CA LEU A 130 13.97 8.86 30.00
C LEU A 130 13.40 7.78 30.91
N GLY A 131 12.41 8.13 31.71
CA GLY A 131 11.81 7.22 32.68
C GLY A 131 11.05 6.07 32.06
N TRP A 132 10.87 5.00 32.82
CA TRP A 132 10.04 3.86 32.46
C TRP A 132 8.62 4.31 32.09
N LEU A 133 8.05 3.72 31.03
CA LEU A 133 6.68 3.97 30.58
C LEU A 133 6.38 5.45 30.24
N ALA A 134 7.39 6.29 30.06
CA ALA A 134 7.22 7.76 29.99
C ALA A 134 6.16 8.22 28.94
N PHE A 135 6.02 7.53 27.82
CA PHE A 135 5.04 7.80 26.75
C PHE A 135 4.27 6.52 26.36
N THR A 136 4.18 5.53 27.22
CA THR A 136 3.42 4.31 26.95
C THR A 136 1.98 4.65 26.58
N GLY A 137 1.43 4.01 25.55
CA GLY A 137 0.04 4.19 25.14
C GLY A 137 -0.28 5.53 24.46
N CYS A 138 0.71 6.33 24.08
CA CYS A 138 0.52 7.54 23.28
C CYS A 138 0.15 7.16 21.82
N SER A 139 -1.06 6.66 21.64
CA SER A 139 -1.51 6.01 20.39
C SER A 139 -1.68 6.96 19.19
N SER A 140 -1.64 8.27 19.39
CA SER A 140 -1.72 9.25 18.30
C SER A 140 -0.37 9.68 17.74
N LEU A 141 0.76 9.35 18.39
CA LEU A 141 2.10 9.64 17.86
C LEU A 141 2.30 8.93 16.51
N LYS A 142 2.94 9.62 15.55
CA LYS A 142 3.15 9.09 14.18
C LYS A 142 4.62 8.87 13.87
N THR A 143 5.47 9.77 14.30
CA THR A 143 6.91 9.72 14.07
C THR A 143 7.64 10.06 15.35
N LEU A 144 8.83 9.48 15.53
CA LEU A 144 9.66 9.72 16.71
C LEU A 144 11.13 9.77 16.29
N THR A 145 11.86 10.77 16.81
CA THR A 145 13.32 10.83 16.75
C THR A 145 13.90 10.65 18.15
N MET A 146 14.73 9.62 18.32
CA MET A 146 15.44 9.35 19.58
C MET A 146 16.75 10.13 19.60
N PRO A 147 16.96 11.03 20.58
CA PRO A 147 18.15 11.87 20.63
C PRO A 147 19.40 11.07 21.02
N ALA A 148 20.53 11.44 20.45
CA ALA A 148 21.82 10.78 20.74
C ALA A 148 22.33 11.03 22.18
N SER A 149 21.82 12.07 22.83
CA SER A 149 22.15 12.45 24.21
C SER A 149 21.56 11.51 25.27
N LEU A 150 20.56 10.67 24.89
CA LEU A 150 19.93 9.74 25.83
C LEU A 150 20.91 8.63 26.19
N THR A 151 21.29 8.59 27.48
CA THR A 151 22.25 7.64 28.04
C THR A 151 21.65 6.70 29.05
N GLU A 152 20.49 7.03 29.63
CA GLU A 152 19.89 6.29 30.72
C GLU A 152 18.37 6.10 30.54
N GLY A 153 17.90 4.90 30.80
CA GLY A 153 16.47 4.59 30.85
C GLY A 153 15.82 4.36 29.49
N GLY A 154 14.54 4.64 29.40
CA GLY A 154 13.74 4.46 28.20
C GLY A 154 13.11 3.08 28.06
N GLY A 155 13.25 2.19 29.04
CA GLY A 155 12.56 0.91 29.05
C GLY A 155 11.05 1.09 28.99
N SER A 156 10.38 0.39 28.07
CA SER A 156 8.93 0.49 27.78
C SER A 156 8.43 1.91 27.46
N ALA A 157 9.33 2.89 27.24
CA ALA A 157 8.95 4.30 27.16
C ALA A 157 7.92 4.60 26.08
N PHE A 158 7.93 3.90 24.97
CA PHE A 158 6.98 4.05 23.85
C PHE A 158 6.17 2.79 23.59
N SER A 159 6.09 1.90 24.58
CA SER A 159 5.26 0.69 24.47
C SER A 159 3.81 1.04 24.15
N LYS A 160 3.14 0.24 23.31
CA LYS A 160 1.74 0.44 22.91
C LYS A 160 1.42 1.79 22.27
N CYS A 161 2.40 2.48 21.69
CA CYS A 161 2.17 3.62 20.80
C CYS A 161 1.64 3.11 19.44
N THR A 162 0.40 2.65 19.43
CA THR A 162 -0.19 1.91 18.29
C THR A 162 -0.31 2.72 17.00
N GLY A 163 -0.22 4.04 17.05
CA GLY A 163 -0.23 4.92 15.89
C GLY A 163 1.15 5.25 15.32
N LEU A 164 2.23 4.86 16.04
CA LEU A 164 3.62 5.18 15.66
C LEU A 164 4.02 4.39 14.42
N LYS A 165 4.42 5.11 13.34
CA LYS A 165 4.78 4.53 12.05
C LYS A 165 6.27 4.47 11.80
N GLU A 166 7.01 5.48 12.23
CA GLU A 166 8.42 5.60 11.94
C GLU A 166 9.22 6.03 13.17
N VAL A 167 10.36 5.38 13.39
CA VAL A 167 11.31 5.71 14.46
C VAL A 167 12.69 5.90 13.86
N TYR A 168 13.32 7.01 14.23
CA TYR A 168 14.68 7.39 13.82
C TYR A 168 15.55 7.55 15.06
N PHE A 169 16.67 6.85 15.12
CA PHE A 169 17.70 7.08 16.13
C PHE A 169 18.78 7.99 15.57
N GLU A 170 19.11 9.06 16.28
CA GLU A 170 20.18 9.97 15.87
C GLU A 170 21.56 9.28 15.89
N LYS A 171 22.48 9.80 15.06
CA LYS A 171 23.87 9.33 15.07
C LYS A 171 24.52 9.55 16.45
N GLY A 172 24.92 8.48 17.08
CA GLY A 172 25.50 8.50 18.44
C GLY A 172 24.65 7.73 19.45
N SER A 173 23.37 7.47 19.17
CA SER A 173 22.57 6.59 20.03
C SER A 173 23.21 5.20 20.17
N LYS A 174 23.23 4.68 21.41
CA LYS A 174 23.95 3.45 21.77
C LYS A 174 23.06 2.23 21.90
N ALA A 175 21.80 2.41 22.28
CA ALA A 175 20.90 1.30 22.57
C ALA A 175 19.47 1.54 22.07
N VAL A 176 18.79 0.45 21.74
CA VAL A 176 17.34 0.33 21.83
C VAL A 176 17.05 -0.39 23.14
N GLU A 177 16.21 0.17 23.98
CA GLU A 177 16.04 -0.28 25.34
C GLU A 177 15.02 -1.43 25.46
N PHE A 178 14.94 -2.02 26.66
CA PHE A 178 14.00 -3.08 27.04
C PHE A 178 12.55 -2.67 26.72
N MET A 179 11.81 -3.48 25.95
CA MET A 179 10.41 -3.27 25.58
C MET A 179 10.10 -1.87 25.00
N GLN A 180 11.10 -1.15 24.49
CA GLN A 180 10.96 0.27 24.17
C GLN A 180 9.82 0.56 23.18
N PHE A 181 9.59 -0.33 22.21
CA PHE A 181 8.53 -0.22 21.22
C PHE A 181 7.57 -1.43 21.23
N LEU A 182 7.46 -2.11 22.35
CA LEU A 182 6.55 -3.25 22.52
C LEU A 182 5.12 -2.87 22.08
N GLY A 183 4.53 -3.61 21.15
CA GLY A 183 3.15 -3.41 20.72
C GLY A 183 2.88 -2.15 19.92
N CYS A 184 3.88 -1.55 19.29
CA CYS A 184 3.73 -0.47 18.32
C CYS A 184 3.20 -1.04 16.99
N THR A 185 1.93 -1.40 16.95
CA THR A 185 1.33 -2.21 15.86
C THR A 185 1.37 -1.56 14.48
N SER A 186 1.43 -0.22 14.40
CA SER A 186 1.56 0.51 13.12
C SER A 186 3.00 0.79 12.71
N LEU A 187 4.01 0.35 13.48
CA LEU A 187 5.42 0.66 13.19
C LEU A 187 5.86 -0.06 11.91
N GLU A 188 6.14 0.74 10.87
CA GLU A 188 6.53 0.27 9.54
C GLU A 188 8.05 0.37 9.31
N LYS A 189 8.70 1.37 9.96
CA LYS A 189 10.11 1.70 9.69
C LYS A 189 10.87 2.07 10.96
N VAL A 190 12.05 1.44 11.10
CA VAL A 190 13.02 1.76 12.16
C VAL A 190 14.37 2.04 11.49
N VAL A 191 15.00 3.17 11.85
CA VAL A 191 16.33 3.55 11.36
C VAL A 191 17.30 3.56 12.52
N LEU A 192 18.19 2.57 12.55
CA LEU A 192 19.23 2.39 13.56
C LEU A 192 20.56 2.98 13.09
N PRO A 193 21.29 3.74 13.92
CA PRO A 193 22.56 4.35 13.53
C PRO A 193 23.72 3.35 13.51
N ALA A 194 24.73 3.62 12.70
CA ALA A 194 25.90 2.73 12.54
C ALA A 194 26.71 2.50 13.83
N GLY A 195 26.53 3.32 14.86
CA GLY A 195 27.20 3.21 16.16
C GLY A 195 26.36 2.57 17.26
N LEU A 196 25.19 2.00 16.93
CA LEU A 196 24.33 1.30 17.90
C LEU A 196 25.04 0.06 18.45
N GLU A 197 25.04 -0.15 19.74
CA GLU A 197 25.76 -1.24 20.39
C GLU A 197 24.83 -2.35 20.91
N ARG A 198 23.58 -2.00 21.29
CA ARG A 198 22.64 -2.94 21.93
C ARG A 198 21.21 -2.80 21.41
N ILE A 199 20.52 -3.95 21.30
CA ILE A 199 19.06 -4.05 21.12
C ILE A 199 18.52 -4.84 22.31
N GLY A 200 17.67 -4.23 23.11
CA GLY A 200 17.13 -4.80 24.35
C GLY A 200 16.14 -5.94 24.12
N ILE A 201 15.79 -6.61 25.22
CA ILE A 201 14.78 -7.68 25.24
C ILE A 201 13.43 -7.07 24.82
N ASP A 202 12.66 -7.80 24.00
CA ASP A 202 11.32 -7.41 23.52
C ASP A 202 11.26 -6.03 22.83
N ALA A 203 12.39 -5.53 22.32
CA ALA A 203 12.51 -4.16 21.82
C ALA A 203 11.44 -3.79 20.78
N PHE A 204 11.10 -4.72 19.88
CA PHE A 204 10.10 -4.53 18.80
C PHE A 204 9.01 -5.62 18.83
N THR A 205 8.84 -6.34 19.91
CA THR A 205 7.81 -7.37 20.01
C THR A 205 6.42 -6.80 19.73
N GLY A 206 5.65 -7.48 18.87
CA GLY A 206 4.30 -7.05 18.50
C GLY A 206 4.22 -5.85 17.57
N CYS A 207 5.32 -5.45 16.91
CA CYS A 207 5.32 -4.46 15.83
C CYS A 207 4.80 -5.10 14.54
N THR A 208 3.50 -5.35 14.47
CA THR A 208 2.87 -6.19 13.44
C THR A 208 2.96 -5.62 12.03
N SER A 209 3.21 -4.31 11.86
CA SER A 209 3.39 -3.66 10.55
C SER A 209 4.85 -3.56 10.10
N LEU A 210 5.83 -3.93 10.95
CA LEU A 210 7.26 -3.83 10.63
C LEU A 210 7.63 -4.84 9.53
N LYS A 211 8.22 -4.34 8.42
CA LYS A 211 8.53 -5.15 7.23
C LYS A 211 9.97 -5.65 7.19
N SER A 212 10.90 -4.88 7.73
CA SER A 212 12.33 -5.22 7.79
C SER A 212 13.00 -4.62 9.01
N LEU A 213 14.06 -5.28 9.47
CA LEU A 213 14.91 -4.79 10.56
C LEU A 213 16.38 -4.91 10.14
N ASN A 214 17.10 -3.77 10.08
CA ASN A 214 18.49 -3.72 9.65
C ASN A 214 19.39 -3.56 10.90
N ILE A 215 20.20 -4.58 11.22
CA ILE A 215 21.10 -4.62 12.36
C ILE A 215 22.46 -4.02 11.96
N PRO A 216 22.93 -2.92 12.58
CA PRO A 216 24.23 -2.33 12.31
C PRO A 216 25.43 -3.25 12.64
N ALA A 217 26.58 -2.97 12.02
CA ALA A 217 27.82 -3.72 12.25
C ALA A 217 28.33 -3.62 13.69
N SER A 218 28.02 -2.54 14.38
CA SER A 218 28.44 -2.24 15.76
C SER A 218 27.66 -2.97 16.84
N VAL A 219 26.47 -3.53 16.51
CA VAL A 219 25.64 -4.22 17.51
C VAL A 219 26.33 -5.45 18.02
N ALA A 220 26.63 -5.45 19.33
CA ALA A 220 27.31 -6.52 20.04
C ALA A 220 26.38 -7.35 20.93
N GLU A 221 25.21 -6.78 21.27
CA GLU A 221 24.23 -7.45 22.13
C GLU A 221 22.83 -7.34 21.55
N ILE A 222 22.14 -8.47 21.44
CA ILE A 222 20.71 -8.56 21.09
C ILE A 222 20.03 -9.39 22.17
N GLY A 223 19.07 -8.78 22.87
CA GLY A 223 18.28 -9.43 23.89
C GLY A 223 17.31 -10.47 23.33
N MET A 224 16.64 -11.21 24.20
CA MET A 224 15.61 -12.17 23.83
C MET A 224 14.44 -11.46 23.12
N TYR A 225 13.82 -12.17 22.18
CA TYR A 225 12.59 -11.73 21.50
C TYR A 225 12.70 -10.38 20.75
N PRO A 226 13.79 -10.09 20.02
CA PRO A 226 14.01 -8.75 19.48
C PRO A 226 12.88 -8.29 18.56
N ALA A 227 12.19 -9.21 17.87
CA ALA A 227 11.11 -8.93 16.93
C ALA A 227 10.03 -10.04 16.93
N ARG A 228 9.70 -10.58 18.11
CA ARG A 228 8.64 -11.57 18.28
C ARG A 228 7.29 -11.01 17.84
N SER A 229 6.45 -11.85 17.23
CA SER A 229 5.10 -11.49 16.79
C SER A 229 5.04 -10.31 15.80
N CYS A 230 6.15 -10.03 15.06
CA CYS A 230 6.17 -9.09 13.95
C CYS A 230 5.64 -9.77 12.69
N THR A 231 4.32 -9.88 12.58
CA THR A 231 3.64 -10.70 11.55
C THR A 231 3.73 -10.16 10.12
N SER A 232 4.27 -8.96 9.91
CA SER A 232 4.60 -8.44 8.57
C SER A 232 6.10 -8.49 8.24
N LEU A 233 6.95 -8.91 9.20
CA LEU A 233 8.40 -8.90 9.04
C LEU A 233 8.85 -9.92 8.00
N GLN A 234 9.47 -9.46 6.91
CA GLN A 234 9.93 -10.30 5.82
C GLN A 234 11.41 -10.64 5.93
N GLU A 235 12.20 -9.76 6.55
CA GLU A 235 13.63 -9.95 6.66
C GLU A 235 14.25 -9.20 7.85
N ILE A 236 15.29 -9.82 8.42
CA ILE A 236 16.23 -9.21 9.35
C ILE A 236 17.61 -9.28 8.67
N THR A 237 18.22 -8.12 8.39
CA THR A 237 19.56 -8.06 7.79
C THR A 237 20.59 -7.62 8.80
N VAL A 238 21.79 -8.17 8.69
CA VAL A 238 22.94 -7.80 9.53
C VAL A 238 24.02 -7.19 8.63
N ALA A 239 24.46 -5.98 8.96
CA ALA A 239 25.49 -5.29 8.17
C ALA A 239 26.80 -6.09 8.11
N SER A 240 27.46 -6.04 6.95
CA SER A 240 28.79 -6.66 6.78
C SER A 240 29.77 -6.09 7.80
N GLY A 241 30.58 -6.97 8.40
CA GLY A 241 31.52 -6.58 9.46
C GLY A 241 31.00 -6.72 10.89
N ASN A 242 29.73 -7.05 11.12
CA ASN A 242 29.28 -7.42 12.45
C ASN A 242 30.03 -8.67 12.95
N ARG A 243 30.56 -8.61 14.19
CA ARG A 243 31.41 -9.66 14.77
C ARG A 243 30.64 -10.75 15.48
N TYR A 244 29.41 -10.50 15.87
CA TYR A 244 28.60 -11.34 16.78
C TYR A 244 27.45 -12.02 16.07
N TYR A 245 26.91 -11.40 15.03
CA TYR A 245 25.69 -11.83 14.36
C TYR A 245 25.87 -11.89 12.85
N THR A 246 25.02 -12.66 12.21
CA THR A 246 24.88 -12.71 10.76
C THR A 246 23.42 -12.91 10.38
N SER A 247 23.07 -12.57 9.17
CA SER A 247 21.79 -12.94 8.61
C SER A 247 21.98 -13.91 7.46
N TRP A 248 21.14 -14.92 7.42
CA TRP A 248 21.07 -15.87 6.34
C TRP A 248 19.64 -16.04 5.91
N ASN A 249 19.37 -15.85 4.62
CA ASN A 249 18.01 -15.82 4.09
C ASN A 249 17.06 -14.95 4.92
N GLY A 250 17.50 -13.76 5.33
CA GLY A 250 16.70 -12.80 6.10
C GLY A 250 16.31 -13.21 7.52
N ALA A 251 16.84 -14.30 8.04
CA ALA A 251 16.72 -14.67 9.45
C ALA A 251 18.01 -14.34 10.22
N LEU A 252 17.90 -14.07 11.50
CA LEU A 252 18.99 -13.65 12.39
C LEU A 252 19.62 -14.85 13.10
N TYR A 253 20.93 -14.97 12.98
CA TYR A 253 21.73 -16.02 13.62
C TYR A 253 22.91 -15.45 14.40
N THR A 254 23.48 -16.27 15.31
CA THR A 254 24.82 -16.05 15.82
C THR A 254 25.84 -16.07 14.67
N LYS A 255 26.99 -15.40 14.85
CA LYS A 255 28.01 -15.28 13.80
C LYS A 255 28.53 -16.61 13.26
N ASP A 256 28.64 -17.61 14.12
CA ASP A 256 29.06 -18.97 13.80
C ASP A 256 27.96 -19.82 13.14
N MET A 257 26.77 -19.23 12.93
CA MET A 257 25.60 -19.90 12.35
C MET A 257 25.07 -21.09 13.16
N LYS A 258 25.43 -21.23 14.43
CA LYS A 258 24.98 -22.36 15.27
C LYS A 258 23.63 -22.14 15.90
N THR A 259 23.24 -20.91 16.15
CA THR A 259 21.98 -20.61 16.83
C THR A 259 21.10 -19.70 15.97
N LEU A 260 19.86 -20.13 15.71
CA LEU A 260 18.81 -19.26 15.20
C LEU A 260 18.30 -18.38 16.35
N ILE A 261 18.42 -17.06 16.21
CA ILE A 261 17.95 -16.08 17.20
C ILE A 261 16.52 -15.64 16.88
N GLN A 262 16.25 -15.28 15.61
CA GLN A 262 14.91 -14.83 15.21
C GLN A 262 14.66 -15.11 13.72
N TYR A 263 13.59 -15.80 13.42
CA TYR A 263 13.04 -15.96 12.08
C TYR A 263 11.97 -14.86 11.82
N PRO A 264 11.88 -14.28 10.60
CA PRO A 264 10.89 -13.25 10.28
C PRO A 264 9.46 -13.80 10.31
N GLY A 265 8.61 -13.26 11.21
CA GLY A 265 7.25 -13.76 11.47
C GLY A 265 6.24 -13.52 10.34
N GLY A 266 6.54 -12.64 9.37
CA GLY A 266 5.66 -12.33 8.23
C GLY A 266 5.81 -13.27 7.03
N ARG A 267 6.70 -14.24 7.09
CA ARG A 267 6.90 -15.20 6.00
C ARG A 267 5.83 -16.28 6.00
N THR A 268 5.63 -16.88 4.84
CA THR A 268 4.62 -17.95 4.66
C THR A 268 5.23 -19.14 3.94
N GLY A 269 4.68 -20.33 4.17
CA GLY A 269 5.04 -21.54 3.45
C GLY A 269 6.15 -22.36 4.07
N GLY A 270 7.01 -22.95 3.24
CA GLY A 270 8.09 -23.82 3.71
C GLY A 270 9.32 -23.03 4.17
N VAL A 271 9.83 -23.35 5.34
CA VAL A 271 11.02 -22.77 5.96
C VAL A 271 12.18 -23.73 5.90
N VAL A 272 13.40 -23.23 5.71
CA VAL A 272 14.64 -24.03 5.77
C VAL A 272 15.53 -23.46 6.86
N ILE A 273 15.95 -24.33 7.77
CA ILE A 273 17.05 -24.04 8.71
C ILE A 273 18.33 -24.68 8.12
N PRO A 274 19.41 -23.89 7.94
CA PRO A 274 20.62 -24.37 7.26
C PRO A 274 21.33 -25.47 8.03
N GLN A 275 22.08 -26.30 7.30
CA GLN A 275 22.98 -27.28 7.91
C GLN A 275 24.03 -26.58 8.77
N GLY A 276 24.35 -27.17 9.91
CA GLY A 276 25.26 -26.60 10.91
C GLY A 276 24.58 -25.88 12.07
N VAL A 277 23.29 -25.51 11.93
CA VAL A 277 22.50 -24.98 13.05
C VAL A 277 22.28 -26.08 14.09
N GLU A 278 22.61 -25.78 15.34
CA GLU A 278 22.53 -26.68 16.47
C GLU A 278 21.38 -26.34 17.44
N THR A 279 20.98 -25.05 17.46
CA THR A 279 19.99 -24.53 18.42
C THR A 279 18.94 -23.67 17.76
N LEU A 280 17.67 -23.94 18.03
CA LEU A 280 16.56 -23.03 17.87
C LEU A 280 16.30 -22.36 19.21
N ASN A 281 16.50 -21.05 19.30
CA ASN A 281 16.38 -20.31 20.56
C ASN A 281 14.92 -20.14 20.99
N LEU A 282 14.70 -19.63 22.18
CA LEU A 282 13.38 -19.26 22.70
C LEU A 282 12.63 -18.38 21.73
N ASP A 283 11.39 -18.77 21.36
CA ASP A 283 10.48 -18.03 20.48
C ASP A 283 11.10 -17.62 19.13
N SER A 284 12.11 -18.37 18.68
CA SER A 284 12.91 -18.01 17.50
C SER A 284 12.14 -18.11 16.19
N ILE A 285 11.03 -18.86 16.15
CA ILE A 285 10.21 -19.09 14.96
C ILE A 285 8.74 -18.77 15.27
N SER A 286 8.45 -17.52 15.56
CA SER A 286 7.06 -17.03 15.68
C SER A 286 6.54 -16.63 14.30
N CYS A 287 6.08 -17.63 13.52
CA CYS A 287 5.74 -17.47 12.10
C CYS A 287 4.36 -18.10 11.77
N PRO A 288 3.24 -17.38 11.96
CA PRO A 288 1.89 -17.92 11.77
C PRO A 288 1.60 -18.45 10.39
N GLY A 289 2.28 -17.94 9.37
CA GLY A 289 2.10 -18.36 7.98
C GLY A 289 2.93 -19.57 7.54
N MET A 290 3.73 -20.16 8.45
CA MET A 290 4.56 -21.32 8.14
C MET A 290 3.72 -22.59 8.09
N THR A 291 3.86 -23.36 7.01
CA THR A 291 3.14 -24.65 6.83
C THR A 291 4.06 -25.86 6.96
N SER A 292 5.35 -25.67 6.73
CA SER A 292 6.34 -26.74 6.85
C SER A 292 7.72 -26.17 7.17
N ILE A 293 8.59 -27.01 7.76
CA ILE A 293 9.97 -26.64 8.07
C ILE A 293 10.93 -27.79 7.75
N LEU A 294 12.09 -27.47 7.17
CA LEU A 294 13.22 -28.38 7.06
C LEU A 294 14.23 -28.07 8.16
N LEU A 295 14.51 -29.06 9.00
CA LEU A 295 15.45 -29.00 10.10
C LEU A 295 16.73 -29.80 9.80
N PRO A 296 17.92 -29.28 10.13
CA PRO A 296 19.18 -29.95 9.86
C PRO A 296 19.44 -31.11 10.82
N ALA A 297 20.22 -32.09 10.36
CA ALA A 297 20.66 -33.22 11.21
C ALA A 297 21.61 -32.78 12.35
N SER A 298 22.20 -31.60 12.26
CA SER A 298 23.06 -31.00 13.32
C SER A 298 22.30 -30.49 14.54
N LEU A 299 20.96 -30.43 14.48
CA LEU A 299 20.13 -29.87 15.52
C LEU A 299 20.26 -30.66 16.83
N LYS A 300 20.53 -29.95 17.94
CA LYS A 300 20.73 -30.49 19.29
C LYS A 300 19.66 -30.01 20.26
N LEU A 301 19.19 -28.74 20.10
CA LEU A 301 18.27 -28.10 21.03
C LEU A 301 17.16 -27.36 20.30
N ILE A 302 15.93 -27.60 20.72
CA ILE A 302 14.76 -26.79 20.45
C ILE A 302 14.30 -26.22 21.78
N ALA A 303 14.49 -24.91 21.97
CA ALA A 303 14.13 -24.27 23.23
C ALA A 303 12.61 -24.14 23.41
N SER A 304 12.17 -23.79 24.62
CA SER A 304 10.75 -23.50 24.90
C SER A 304 10.18 -22.50 23.94
N ALA A 305 8.92 -22.67 23.55
CA ALA A 305 8.19 -21.78 22.68
C ALA A 305 8.88 -21.48 21.30
N ALA A 306 9.89 -22.27 20.89
CA ALA A 306 10.60 -22.03 19.64
C ALA A 306 9.64 -21.96 18.43
N PHE A 307 8.50 -22.64 18.49
CA PHE A 307 7.44 -22.68 17.48
C PHE A 307 6.13 -22.01 17.94
N TYR A 308 6.21 -21.10 18.91
CA TYR A 308 5.02 -20.42 19.43
C TYR A 308 4.30 -19.63 18.32
N GLY A 309 2.98 -19.81 18.18
CA GLY A 309 2.17 -19.14 17.15
C GLY A 309 2.39 -19.67 15.73
N CYS A 310 2.99 -20.86 15.54
CA CYS A 310 3.12 -21.52 14.25
C CYS A 310 1.92 -22.45 13.96
N ASP A 311 0.71 -21.96 14.13
CA ASP A 311 -0.54 -22.74 14.18
C ASP A 311 -0.89 -23.47 12.86
N HIS A 312 -0.23 -23.11 11.76
CA HIS A 312 -0.41 -23.75 10.45
C HIS A 312 0.70 -24.76 10.10
N LEU A 313 1.62 -25.04 11.02
CA LEU A 313 2.68 -26.03 10.80
C LEU A 313 2.09 -27.45 10.74
N THR A 314 2.17 -28.09 9.57
CA THR A 314 1.66 -29.45 9.36
C THR A 314 2.75 -30.47 9.20
N ASP A 315 3.91 -30.09 8.67
CA ASP A 315 4.99 -31.02 8.31
C ASP A 315 6.36 -30.52 8.74
N VAL A 316 7.12 -31.40 9.39
CA VAL A 316 8.52 -31.18 9.76
C VAL A 316 9.38 -32.18 9.02
N TYR A 317 10.28 -31.70 8.20
CA TYR A 317 11.24 -32.48 7.44
C TYR A 317 12.59 -32.44 8.15
N TYR A 318 12.92 -33.52 8.87
CA TYR A 318 14.18 -33.64 9.59
C TYR A 318 15.24 -34.37 8.75
N ALA A 319 16.39 -33.75 8.56
CA ALA A 319 17.46 -34.33 7.73
C ALA A 319 18.15 -35.55 8.37
N GLY A 320 18.04 -35.72 9.67
CA GLY A 320 18.57 -36.86 10.39
C GLY A 320 17.58 -38.04 10.51
N SER A 321 18.06 -39.14 11.09
CA SER A 321 17.24 -40.32 11.37
C SER A 321 16.26 -40.11 12.53
N LYS A 322 15.28 -41.01 12.69
CA LYS A 322 14.38 -41.03 13.85
C LYS A 322 15.15 -41.16 15.19
N ALA A 323 16.22 -41.95 15.19
CA ALA A 323 17.07 -42.10 16.38
C ALA A 323 17.78 -40.77 16.73
N GLN A 324 18.29 -40.04 15.72
CA GLN A 324 18.90 -38.72 15.96
C GLN A 324 17.87 -37.69 16.44
N TRP A 325 16.63 -37.71 15.89
CA TRP A 325 15.55 -36.86 16.36
C TRP A 325 15.19 -37.07 17.82
N ALA A 326 15.25 -38.33 18.28
CA ALA A 326 14.99 -38.66 19.68
C ALA A 326 16.04 -38.07 20.63
N LEU A 327 17.25 -37.80 20.13
CA LEU A 327 18.34 -37.18 20.89
C LEU A 327 18.31 -35.65 20.89
N VAL A 328 17.49 -35.04 20.05
CA VAL A 328 17.29 -33.59 20.08
C VAL A 328 16.60 -33.22 21.38
N ASP A 329 17.24 -32.38 22.18
CA ASP A 329 16.66 -31.84 23.41
C ASP A 329 15.52 -30.87 23.04
N LYS A 330 14.31 -31.19 23.47
CA LYS A 330 13.09 -30.41 23.25
C LYS A 330 12.61 -29.89 24.59
N LYS A 331 13.43 -29.03 25.21
CA LYS A 331 13.16 -28.47 26.53
C LYS A 331 11.95 -27.55 26.53
N GLY A 332 11.06 -27.81 27.49
CA GLY A 332 9.99 -26.90 27.87
C GLY A 332 8.68 -27.07 27.13
N SER A 333 7.70 -26.32 27.57
CA SER A 333 6.33 -26.25 27.06
C SER A 333 6.22 -25.27 25.88
N MET A 334 5.03 -25.16 25.32
CA MET A 334 4.64 -24.20 24.26
C MET A 334 5.29 -24.45 22.88
N ASN A 335 5.50 -25.73 22.53
CA ASN A 335 5.88 -26.16 21.16
C ASN A 335 4.79 -27.05 20.55
N GLU A 336 3.53 -26.84 20.91
CA GLU A 336 2.38 -27.65 20.51
C GLU A 336 2.29 -27.80 18.98
N ALA A 337 2.60 -26.74 18.23
CA ALA A 337 2.64 -26.77 16.77
C ALA A 337 3.65 -27.82 16.24
N LEU A 338 4.82 -27.95 16.88
CA LEU A 338 5.83 -28.97 16.54
C LEU A 338 5.36 -30.37 16.91
N GLU A 339 4.70 -30.53 18.07
CA GLU A 339 4.21 -31.82 18.58
C GLU A 339 3.07 -32.37 17.72
N GLN A 340 2.22 -31.51 17.17
CA GLN A 340 1.10 -31.86 16.30
C GLN A 340 1.53 -32.10 14.85
N ALA A 341 2.68 -31.60 14.43
CA ALA A 341 3.17 -31.72 13.07
C ALA A 341 3.66 -33.12 12.75
N LYS A 342 3.46 -33.54 11.50
CA LYS A 342 3.99 -34.80 10.99
C LYS A 342 5.50 -34.70 10.77
N ILE A 343 6.28 -35.58 11.42
CA ILE A 343 7.74 -35.62 11.28
C ILE A 343 8.15 -36.60 10.18
N HIS A 344 8.93 -36.11 9.20
CA HIS A 344 9.52 -36.90 8.12
C HIS A 344 11.04 -37.00 8.35
N TYR A 345 11.55 -38.22 8.56
CA TYR A 345 12.96 -38.45 8.88
C TYR A 345 13.80 -38.78 7.64
N ASN A 346 15.14 -38.70 7.79
CA ASN A 346 16.12 -39.00 6.73
C ASN A 346 15.89 -38.15 5.46
N TYR A 347 15.42 -36.93 5.64
CA TYR A 347 15.06 -36.07 4.55
C TYR A 347 16.32 -35.45 3.89
N LYS A 348 17.09 -36.31 3.21
CA LYS A 348 18.34 -35.90 2.54
C LYS A 348 18.02 -35.14 1.27
N ASN A 349 18.43 -33.87 1.22
CA ASN A 349 18.42 -33.03 0.03
C ASN A 349 17.06 -32.72 -0.64
N ALA A 350 15.95 -33.08 -0.03
CA ALA A 350 14.66 -32.67 -0.54
C ALA A 350 14.32 -31.26 -0.08
N LEU A 351 13.94 -30.42 -1.03
CA LEU A 351 13.51 -29.05 -0.75
C LEU A 351 12.13 -29.05 -0.07
N PRO A 352 11.83 -28.08 0.82
CA PRO A 352 10.48 -27.95 1.37
C PRO A 352 9.44 -27.71 0.27
N PRO A 353 8.17 -28.04 0.54
CA PRO A 353 7.10 -27.82 -0.44
C PRO A 353 6.92 -26.34 -0.73
N VAL A 354 6.54 -26.05 -1.96
CA VAL A 354 6.27 -24.69 -2.42
C VAL A 354 4.91 -24.24 -1.92
N THR A 355 4.80 -23.01 -1.40
CA THR A 355 3.50 -22.38 -1.14
C THR A 355 3.11 -21.51 -2.32
N ALA A 356 2.19 -22.01 -3.14
CA ALA A 356 1.73 -21.35 -4.35
C ALA A 356 0.35 -20.70 -4.16
N LYS A 357 0.12 -19.59 -4.90
CA LYS A 357 -1.18 -18.95 -5.07
C LYS A 357 -1.49 -18.81 -6.55
N ALA A 358 -2.76 -18.86 -6.90
CA ALA A 358 -3.22 -18.66 -8.27
C ALA A 358 -4.03 -17.36 -8.37
N GLU A 359 -3.67 -16.53 -9.32
CA GLU A 359 -4.38 -15.32 -9.75
C GLU A 359 -4.62 -15.43 -11.27
N TYR A 360 -4.89 -14.33 -11.96
CA TYR A 360 -4.91 -14.29 -13.41
C TYR A 360 -4.45 -12.94 -13.96
N ILE A 361 -3.93 -12.96 -15.19
CA ILE A 361 -3.50 -11.75 -15.89
C ILE A 361 -4.72 -11.10 -16.54
N ALA A 362 -5.08 -9.90 -16.11
CA ALA A 362 -6.30 -9.22 -16.57
C ALA A 362 -6.35 -8.99 -18.08
N SER A 363 -5.21 -8.75 -18.75
CA SER A 363 -5.12 -8.52 -20.19
C SER A 363 -5.40 -9.77 -21.00
N THR A 364 -4.97 -10.95 -20.53
CA THR A 364 -5.09 -12.22 -21.25
C THR A 364 -6.12 -13.15 -20.66
N GLY A 365 -6.56 -12.94 -19.42
CA GLY A 365 -7.43 -13.84 -18.66
C GLY A 365 -6.75 -15.13 -18.18
N LYS A 366 -5.48 -15.35 -18.53
CA LYS A 366 -4.77 -16.59 -18.24
C LYS A 366 -4.45 -16.74 -16.76
N PRO A 367 -4.51 -17.97 -16.18
CA PRO A 367 -4.07 -18.24 -14.83
C PRO A 367 -2.61 -17.86 -14.64
N TYR A 368 -2.34 -17.13 -13.57
CA TYR A 368 -1.03 -16.65 -13.16
C TYR A 368 -0.73 -17.18 -11.77
N LEU A 369 0.26 -18.04 -11.69
CA LEU A 369 0.71 -18.67 -10.46
C LEU A 369 1.89 -17.86 -9.91
N LYS A 370 1.94 -17.68 -8.62
CA LYS A 370 3.09 -17.11 -7.92
C LYS A 370 3.32 -17.86 -6.61
N TRP A 371 4.56 -17.87 -6.17
CA TRP A 371 4.99 -18.54 -4.95
C TRP A 371 6.16 -17.81 -4.28
N THR A 372 6.36 -18.13 -3.01
CA THR A 372 7.52 -17.68 -2.27
C THR A 372 8.77 -18.48 -2.67
N PRO A 373 9.97 -17.87 -2.66
CA PRO A 373 11.20 -18.60 -2.92
C PRO A 373 11.37 -19.75 -1.92
N VAL A 374 11.81 -20.89 -2.44
CA VAL A 374 12.26 -22.04 -1.65
C VAL A 374 13.77 -22.05 -1.69
N GLU A 375 14.37 -22.01 -0.53
CA GLU A 375 15.81 -21.98 -0.43
C GLU A 375 16.47 -23.24 -0.97
N GLY A 376 17.63 -23.09 -1.63
CA GLY A 376 18.30 -24.15 -2.36
C GLY A 376 17.61 -24.56 -3.66
N ALA A 377 16.46 -23.97 -4.03
CA ALA A 377 15.84 -24.19 -5.31
C ALA A 377 16.58 -23.46 -6.43
N ALA A 378 16.95 -24.20 -7.46
CA ALA A 378 17.50 -23.63 -8.70
C ALA A 378 16.40 -23.34 -9.73
N LYS A 379 15.28 -24.08 -9.67
CA LYS A 379 14.12 -23.93 -10.55
C LYS A 379 12.87 -24.53 -9.92
N TYR A 380 11.73 -24.31 -10.58
CA TYR A 380 10.42 -24.84 -10.18
C TYR A 380 9.76 -25.57 -11.33
N GLU A 381 9.12 -26.69 -11.03
CA GLU A 381 8.29 -27.44 -11.96
C GLU A 381 6.83 -27.17 -11.64
N VAL A 382 6.05 -26.74 -12.64
CA VAL A 382 4.62 -26.44 -12.52
C VAL A 382 3.81 -27.55 -13.16
N TYR A 383 2.85 -28.08 -12.45
CA TYR A 383 1.99 -29.18 -12.87
C TYR A 383 0.53 -28.72 -12.91
N ARG A 384 -0.25 -29.27 -13.83
CA ARG A 384 -1.67 -28.96 -14.02
C ARG A 384 -2.54 -30.20 -14.05
N SER A 385 -3.74 -30.10 -13.50
CA SER A 385 -4.82 -31.06 -13.62
C SER A 385 -6.15 -30.36 -13.94
N GLY A 386 -7.08 -31.06 -14.56
CA GLY A 386 -8.47 -30.61 -14.76
C GLY A 386 -9.33 -30.74 -13.51
N THR A 387 -8.93 -31.54 -12.52
CA THR A 387 -9.65 -31.74 -11.25
C THR A 387 -8.68 -31.67 -10.06
N LYS A 388 -9.19 -31.34 -8.87
CA LYS A 388 -8.37 -31.13 -7.65
C LYS A 388 -7.59 -32.40 -7.27
N ASN A 389 -8.22 -33.56 -7.39
CA ASN A 389 -7.68 -34.86 -6.99
C ASN A 389 -7.27 -35.74 -8.20
N GLY A 390 -7.20 -35.16 -9.41
CA GLY A 390 -6.82 -35.85 -10.62
C GLY A 390 -5.32 -36.03 -10.81
N THR A 391 -4.95 -36.59 -11.94
CA THR A 391 -3.54 -36.72 -12.35
C THR A 391 -2.99 -35.36 -12.76
N TYR A 392 -1.85 -35.00 -12.19
CA TYR A 392 -1.14 -33.73 -12.47
C TYR A 392 -0.03 -34.01 -13.51
N THR A 393 -0.11 -33.36 -14.65
CA THR A 393 0.90 -33.42 -15.71
C THR A 393 1.81 -32.18 -15.66
N LEU A 394 3.09 -32.37 -15.96
CA LEU A 394 4.06 -31.26 -16.02
C LEU A 394 3.63 -30.30 -17.13
N LEU A 395 3.43 -29.06 -16.75
CA LEU A 395 3.07 -27.95 -17.64
C LEU A 395 4.30 -27.20 -18.15
N GLY A 396 5.30 -27.02 -17.27
CA GLY A 396 6.55 -26.37 -17.59
C GLY A 396 7.48 -26.19 -16.37
N THR A 397 8.67 -25.67 -16.66
CA THR A 397 9.70 -25.35 -15.66
C THR A 397 10.07 -23.88 -15.75
N THR A 398 10.44 -23.25 -14.61
CA THR A 398 10.87 -21.86 -14.55
C THR A 398 11.85 -21.64 -13.39
N ALA A 399 12.80 -20.74 -13.55
CA ALA A 399 13.61 -20.23 -12.44
C ALA A 399 12.93 -19.06 -11.71
N ASN A 400 11.90 -18.47 -12.31
CA ASN A 400 11.14 -17.36 -11.73
C ASN A 400 10.20 -17.85 -10.63
N LEU A 401 9.75 -16.93 -9.76
CA LEU A 401 8.78 -17.20 -8.69
C LEU A 401 7.32 -17.12 -9.18
N ASN A 402 7.12 -17.24 -10.46
CA ASN A 402 5.80 -17.18 -11.09
C ASN A 402 5.75 -18.01 -12.38
N TYR A 403 4.53 -18.32 -12.80
CA TYR A 403 4.28 -19.02 -14.06
C TYR A 403 2.90 -18.66 -14.62
N THR A 404 2.83 -18.40 -15.91
CA THR A 404 1.55 -18.17 -16.61
C THR A 404 1.16 -19.39 -17.42
N ASP A 405 -0.02 -19.94 -17.18
CA ASP A 405 -0.56 -21.00 -18.03
C ASP A 405 -1.17 -20.42 -19.33
N SER A 406 -0.31 -20.19 -20.32
CA SER A 406 -0.73 -19.69 -21.63
C SER A 406 -1.66 -20.66 -22.40
N LYS A 407 -1.65 -21.95 -22.06
CA LYS A 407 -2.43 -23.02 -22.72
C LYS A 407 -3.82 -23.21 -22.09
N ALA A 408 -4.15 -22.55 -20.98
CA ALA A 408 -5.47 -22.66 -20.36
C ALA A 408 -6.57 -22.10 -21.26
N ASN A 409 -7.72 -22.79 -21.33
CA ASN A 409 -8.88 -22.35 -22.11
C ASN A 409 -9.79 -21.44 -21.26
N ALA A 410 -10.25 -20.34 -21.86
CA ALA A 410 -11.15 -19.39 -21.20
C ALA A 410 -12.46 -20.06 -20.73
N GLY A 411 -12.86 -19.77 -19.50
CA GLY A 411 -14.05 -20.34 -18.87
C GLY A 411 -13.80 -21.56 -17.98
N TYR A 412 -12.64 -22.18 -18.05
CA TYR A 412 -12.34 -23.40 -17.28
C TYR A 412 -11.55 -23.11 -16.01
N ILE A 413 -11.72 -23.97 -15.00
CA ILE A 413 -10.88 -24.02 -13.80
C ILE A 413 -9.87 -25.14 -13.99
N TYR A 414 -8.63 -24.84 -13.65
CA TYR A 414 -7.55 -25.80 -13.58
C TYR A 414 -6.97 -25.81 -12.17
N TYR A 415 -6.39 -26.94 -11.80
CA TYR A 415 -5.71 -27.10 -10.52
C TYR A 415 -4.22 -27.25 -10.76
N TYR A 416 -3.42 -26.55 -9.96
CA TYR A 416 -1.98 -26.49 -10.13
C TYR A 416 -1.27 -26.97 -8.87
N LYS A 417 -0.13 -27.62 -9.06
CA LYS A 417 0.84 -27.96 -8.04
C LYS A 417 2.22 -27.55 -8.51
N VAL A 418 3.08 -27.15 -7.59
CA VAL A 418 4.46 -26.72 -7.88
C VAL A 418 5.43 -27.56 -7.07
N LYS A 419 6.57 -27.92 -7.67
CA LYS A 419 7.73 -28.50 -6.99
C LYS A 419 8.91 -27.56 -7.13
N ALA A 420 9.68 -27.39 -6.09
CA ALA A 420 11.02 -26.83 -6.15
C ALA A 420 12.02 -27.91 -6.56
N VAL A 421 13.04 -27.54 -7.33
CA VAL A 421 14.11 -28.43 -7.82
C VAL A 421 15.45 -27.75 -7.55
N ASN A 422 16.36 -28.42 -6.86
CA ASN A 422 17.71 -27.88 -6.60
C ASN A 422 18.65 -28.05 -7.80
N ALA A 423 19.88 -27.52 -7.69
CA ALA A 423 20.88 -27.57 -8.77
C ALA A 423 21.29 -29.00 -9.17
N VAL A 424 21.16 -29.98 -8.27
CA VAL A 424 21.49 -31.39 -8.54
C VAL A 424 20.27 -32.24 -8.95
N GLY A 425 19.10 -31.59 -9.16
CA GLY A 425 17.89 -32.24 -9.65
C GLY A 425 16.99 -32.87 -8.57
N ALA A 426 17.33 -32.78 -7.29
CA ALA A 426 16.45 -33.24 -6.20
C ALA A 426 15.22 -32.32 -6.10
N LYS A 427 14.05 -32.92 -5.88
CA LYS A 427 12.74 -32.23 -5.94
C LYS A 427 12.06 -32.20 -4.59
N SER A 428 11.34 -31.11 -4.30
CA SER A 428 10.40 -31.07 -3.19
C SER A 428 9.22 -32.02 -3.42
N VAL A 429 8.43 -32.27 -2.37
CA VAL A 429 7.06 -32.76 -2.55
C VAL A 429 6.21 -31.73 -3.30
N TYR A 430 5.04 -32.11 -3.74
CA TYR A 430 4.10 -31.16 -4.36
C TYR A 430 3.62 -30.11 -3.34
N SER A 431 3.44 -28.89 -3.81
CA SER A 431 2.62 -27.90 -3.09
C SER A 431 1.20 -28.40 -2.87
N ALA A 432 0.47 -27.77 -1.96
CA ALA A 432 -0.99 -27.85 -1.95
C ALA A 432 -1.55 -27.49 -3.35
N ALA A 433 -2.66 -28.11 -3.73
CA ALA A 433 -3.32 -27.82 -5.00
C ALA A 433 -4.03 -26.46 -4.94
N VAL A 434 -3.69 -25.55 -5.85
CA VAL A 434 -4.35 -24.25 -5.99
C VAL A 434 -5.21 -24.22 -7.25
N ALA A 435 -6.43 -23.64 -7.14
CA ALA A 435 -7.35 -23.51 -8.26
C ALA A 435 -7.12 -22.19 -8.99
N GLY A 436 -6.92 -22.24 -10.30
CA GLY A 436 -6.81 -21.06 -11.17
C GLY A 436 -7.89 -21.08 -12.25
N THR A 437 -8.73 -20.04 -12.28
CA THR A 437 -9.73 -19.85 -13.34
C THR A 437 -9.10 -19.14 -14.52
N CYS A 438 -9.26 -19.68 -15.72
CA CYS A 438 -8.93 -18.96 -16.95
C CYS A 438 -10.10 -18.06 -17.32
N HIS A 439 -9.95 -16.77 -17.15
CA HIS A 439 -10.96 -15.76 -17.46
C HIS A 439 -10.98 -15.40 -18.96
N CYS A 440 -12.02 -14.74 -19.41
CA CYS A 440 -11.98 -13.98 -20.66
C CYS A 440 -10.93 -12.88 -20.55
N ALA A 441 -10.17 -12.64 -21.60
CA ALA A 441 -9.23 -11.54 -21.67
C ALA A 441 -9.98 -10.20 -21.57
N ARG A 442 -9.28 -9.17 -21.10
CA ARG A 442 -9.81 -7.81 -21.08
C ARG A 442 -9.98 -7.30 -22.52
N PRO A 443 -11.19 -6.81 -22.91
CA PRO A 443 -11.38 -6.22 -24.24
C PRO A 443 -10.47 -5.01 -24.46
N VAL A 444 -9.88 -4.92 -25.64
CA VAL A 444 -9.17 -3.71 -26.11
C VAL A 444 -10.17 -2.88 -26.89
N VAL A 445 -10.49 -1.69 -26.38
CA VAL A 445 -11.58 -0.86 -26.86
C VAL A 445 -11.04 0.35 -27.59
N THR A 446 -11.62 0.65 -28.77
CA THR A 446 -11.33 1.85 -29.55
C THR A 446 -12.61 2.68 -29.68
N PRO A 447 -12.58 3.97 -29.28
CA PRO A 447 -13.70 4.87 -29.46
C PRO A 447 -13.70 5.46 -30.86
N ASP A 448 -14.91 5.69 -31.40
CA ASP A 448 -15.18 6.34 -32.69
C ASP A 448 -16.56 6.99 -32.64
N TYR A 449 -17.08 7.46 -33.76
CA TYR A 449 -18.46 7.90 -33.89
C TYR A 449 -19.02 7.60 -35.31
N LEU A 450 -20.32 7.39 -35.38
CA LEU A 450 -21.00 7.24 -36.66
C LEU A 450 -21.21 8.61 -37.30
N VAL A 451 -20.56 8.85 -38.45
CA VAL A 451 -20.58 10.14 -39.16
C VAL A 451 -22.00 10.59 -39.48
N SER A 452 -22.90 9.66 -39.86
CA SER A 452 -24.29 9.96 -40.24
C SER A 452 -25.12 10.51 -39.06
N THR A 453 -24.95 9.94 -37.87
CA THR A 453 -25.76 10.29 -36.70
C THR A 453 -25.00 11.10 -35.63
N GLY A 454 -23.69 11.19 -35.74
CA GLY A 454 -22.81 11.80 -34.71
C GLY A 454 -22.67 10.97 -33.42
N LYS A 455 -23.37 9.84 -33.31
CA LYS A 455 -23.41 9.04 -32.09
C LYS A 455 -22.08 8.33 -31.82
N PRO A 456 -21.64 8.22 -30.52
CA PRO A 456 -20.47 7.44 -30.16
C PRO A 456 -20.59 6.00 -30.63
N TYR A 457 -19.53 5.50 -31.24
CA TYR A 457 -19.42 4.17 -31.78
C TYR A 457 -18.18 3.50 -31.17
N ILE A 458 -18.41 2.52 -30.29
CA ILE A 458 -17.36 1.86 -29.54
C ILE A 458 -17.13 0.49 -30.16
N LYS A 459 -15.89 0.18 -30.53
CA LYS A 459 -15.51 -1.09 -31.15
C LYS A 459 -14.38 -1.76 -30.39
N TRP A 460 -14.29 -3.08 -30.45
CA TRP A 460 -13.27 -3.90 -29.79
C TRP A 460 -12.96 -5.15 -30.58
N THR A 461 -11.83 -5.78 -30.25
CA THR A 461 -11.44 -7.06 -30.83
C THR A 461 -12.16 -8.22 -30.15
N ALA A 462 -12.39 -9.30 -30.88
CA ALA A 462 -13.00 -10.53 -30.34
C ALA A 462 -12.18 -11.08 -29.17
N VAL A 463 -12.86 -11.47 -28.09
CA VAL A 463 -12.25 -12.07 -26.90
C VAL A 463 -12.59 -13.56 -26.87
N ALA A 464 -11.54 -14.38 -26.85
CA ALA A 464 -11.70 -15.84 -26.78
C ALA A 464 -12.53 -16.26 -25.57
N GLY A 465 -13.51 -17.13 -25.77
CA GLY A 465 -14.40 -17.63 -24.72
C GLY A 465 -15.53 -16.68 -24.32
N ALA A 466 -15.65 -15.51 -24.90
CA ALA A 466 -16.79 -14.62 -24.70
C ALA A 466 -18.01 -15.07 -25.51
N SER A 467 -19.20 -14.96 -24.93
CA SER A 467 -20.49 -15.14 -25.61
C SER A 467 -21.12 -13.80 -26.01
N LYS A 468 -20.84 -12.76 -25.22
CA LYS A 468 -21.37 -11.41 -25.39
C LYS A 468 -20.51 -10.40 -24.64
N TYR A 469 -20.82 -9.13 -24.81
CA TYR A 469 -20.14 -8.00 -24.17
C TYR A 469 -21.16 -7.11 -23.46
N GLU A 470 -20.81 -6.66 -22.29
CA GLU A 470 -21.54 -5.64 -21.54
C GLU A 470 -20.83 -4.30 -21.71
N VAL A 471 -21.57 -3.28 -22.17
CA VAL A 471 -21.06 -1.94 -22.40
C VAL A 471 -21.59 -1.01 -21.31
N TYR A 472 -20.69 -0.30 -20.65
CA TYR A 472 -21.00 0.61 -19.55
C TYR A 472 -20.62 2.04 -19.92
N ARG A 473 -21.39 3.01 -19.44
CA ARG A 473 -21.18 4.44 -19.67
C ARG A 473 -21.16 5.23 -18.38
N SER A 474 -20.33 6.27 -18.35
CA SER A 474 -20.33 7.33 -17.33
C SER A 474 -20.17 8.70 -18.00
N GLY A 475 -20.61 9.76 -17.31
CA GLY A 475 -20.35 11.14 -17.71
C GLY A 475 -18.92 11.60 -17.47
N THR A 476 -18.17 10.91 -16.60
CA THR A 476 -16.78 11.26 -16.25
C THR A 476 -15.92 10.00 -16.11
N LYS A 477 -14.59 10.16 -16.24
CA LYS A 477 -13.63 9.04 -16.19
C LYS A 477 -13.70 8.26 -14.86
N ASN A 478 -13.86 8.96 -13.76
CA ASN A 478 -13.88 8.39 -12.40
C ASN A 478 -15.29 8.31 -11.79
N GLY A 479 -16.32 8.55 -12.60
CA GLY A 479 -17.71 8.51 -12.14
C GLY A 479 -18.29 7.10 -12.06
N THR A 480 -19.55 7.01 -11.63
CA THR A 480 -20.30 5.76 -11.62
C THR A 480 -20.64 5.34 -13.05
N TYR A 481 -20.34 4.10 -13.39
CA TYR A 481 -20.63 3.49 -14.68
C TYR A 481 -21.92 2.68 -14.62
N THR A 482 -22.89 3.02 -15.46
CA THR A 482 -24.14 2.28 -15.59
C THR A 482 -24.10 1.39 -16.84
N LEU A 483 -24.74 0.23 -16.78
CA LEU A 483 -24.88 -0.67 -17.91
C LEU A 483 -25.73 0.02 -18.99
N LEU A 484 -25.16 0.23 -20.16
CA LEU A 484 -25.83 0.83 -21.31
C LEU A 484 -26.55 -0.21 -22.18
N GLY A 485 -25.94 -1.39 -22.30
CA GLY A 485 -26.51 -2.54 -23.01
C GLY A 485 -25.55 -3.70 -23.13
N THR A 486 -26.06 -4.79 -23.70
CA THR A 486 -25.31 -6.00 -24.01
C THR A 486 -25.38 -6.30 -25.51
N THR A 487 -24.31 -6.86 -26.08
CA THR A 487 -24.24 -7.22 -27.51
C THR A 487 -23.32 -8.43 -27.72
N ALA A 488 -23.64 -9.24 -28.71
CA ALA A 488 -22.72 -10.28 -29.23
C ALA A 488 -21.77 -9.72 -30.31
N ASN A 489 -22.09 -8.55 -30.86
CA ASN A 489 -21.26 -7.87 -31.86
C ASN A 489 -19.98 -7.30 -31.22
N LEU A 490 -19.00 -6.99 -32.06
CA LEU A 490 -17.71 -6.40 -31.64
C LEU A 490 -17.75 -4.86 -31.62
N ASN A 491 -18.95 -4.31 -31.56
CA ASN A 491 -19.18 -2.88 -31.50
C ASN A 491 -20.50 -2.55 -30.79
N TYR A 492 -20.64 -1.27 -30.43
CA TYR A 492 -21.87 -0.74 -29.83
C TYR A 492 -22.02 0.74 -30.16
N THR A 493 -23.21 1.15 -30.60
CA THR A 493 -23.58 2.55 -30.82
C THR A 493 -24.38 3.07 -29.64
N ASP A 494 -23.94 4.13 -29.02
CA ASP A 494 -24.70 4.78 -27.93
C ASP A 494 -25.75 5.75 -28.51
N ASN A 495 -26.91 5.23 -28.87
CA ASN A 495 -28.02 6.02 -29.39
C ASN A 495 -28.61 6.99 -28.36
N LYS A 496 -28.36 6.79 -27.04
CA LYS A 496 -28.85 7.66 -25.96
C LYS A 496 -27.91 8.83 -25.63
N ALA A 497 -26.74 8.92 -26.26
CA ALA A 497 -25.80 10.01 -26.03
C ALA A 497 -26.35 11.33 -26.58
N ASN A 498 -26.16 12.44 -25.87
CA ASN A 498 -26.57 13.78 -26.30
C ASN A 498 -25.44 14.46 -27.06
N ALA A 499 -25.77 15.10 -28.17
CA ALA A 499 -24.83 15.83 -29.00
C ALA A 499 -24.12 16.94 -28.20
N GLY A 500 -22.80 17.06 -28.37
CA GLY A 500 -21.97 18.04 -27.70
C GLY A 500 -21.29 17.51 -26.44
N TYR A 501 -21.68 16.35 -25.89
CA TYR A 501 -21.13 15.82 -24.66
C TYR A 501 -20.08 14.73 -24.92
N ILE A 502 -19.12 14.62 -24.00
CA ILE A 502 -18.15 13.51 -23.95
C ILE A 502 -18.66 12.51 -22.92
N TYR A 503 -18.61 11.25 -23.29
CA TYR A 503 -18.93 10.14 -22.39
C TYR A 503 -17.74 9.19 -22.29
N CYS A 504 -17.61 8.57 -21.13
CA CYS A 504 -16.59 7.56 -20.84
C CYS A 504 -17.23 6.18 -20.88
N TYR A 505 -16.55 5.24 -21.54
CA TYR A 505 -17.03 3.88 -21.75
C TYR A 505 -16.04 2.85 -21.24
N LYS A 506 -16.56 1.74 -20.79
CA LYS A 506 -15.80 0.51 -20.53
C LYS A 506 -16.62 -0.70 -20.94
N VAL A 507 -15.93 -1.74 -21.38
CA VAL A 507 -16.53 -2.97 -21.90
C VAL A 507 -16.05 -4.15 -21.11
N LYS A 508 -16.93 -5.13 -20.85
CA LYS A 508 -16.64 -6.38 -20.16
C LYS A 508 -17.04 -7.54 -21.04
N ALA A 509 -16.14 -8.49 -21.26
CA ALA A 509 -16.44 -9.72 -21.97
C ALA A 509 -17.11 -10.72 -21.00
N VAL A 510 -18.22 -11.31 -21.41
CA VAL A 510 -19.00 -12.28 -20.63
C VAL A 510 -18.68 -13.68 -21.14
N SER A 511 -18.17 -14.52 -20.25
CA SER A 511 -17.78 -15.89 -20.57
C SER A 511 -18.97 -16.75 -21.01
N LYS A 512 -18.78 -17.57 -22.05
CA LYS A 512 -19.77 -18.57 -22.50
C LYS A 512 -19.87 -19.79 -21.58
N VAL A 513 -18.90 -20.01 -20.69
CA VAL A 513 -18.82 -21.21 -19.85
C VAL A 513 -19.35 -20.96 -18.46
N ARG A 514 -18.90 -19.87 -17.80
CA ARG A 514 -19.33 -19.53 -16.43
C ARG A 514 -19.18 -18.02 -16.13
N SER A 515 -20.09 -17.48 -15.34
CA SER A 515 -20.09 -16.05 -14.99
C SER A 515 -18.86 -15.62 -14.16
N THR A 516 -18.29 -16.54 -13.36
CA THR A 516 -17.09 -16.29 -12.56
C THR A 516 -15.82 -16.11 -13.41
N ALA A 517 -15.86 -16.46 -14.71
CA ALA A 517 -14.76 -16.33 -15.65
C ALA A 517 -14.93 -15.15 -16.62
N ASN A 518 -15.81 -14.20 -16.33
CA ASN A 518 -15.91 -12.95 -17.09
C ASN A 518 -14.59 -12.16 -17.02
N SER A 519 -14.34 -11.30 -18.01
CA SER A 519 -13.16 -10.43 -17.98
C SER A 519 -13.28 -9.34 -16.91
N TYR A 520 -12.17 -8.70 -16.59
CA TYR A 520 -12.22 -7.35 -16.03
C TYR A 520 -12.77 -6.37 -17.08
N TYR A 521 -13.18 -5.20 -16.63
CA TYR A 521 -13.51 -4.10 -17.53
C TYR A 521 -12.31 -3.70 -18.39
N SER A 522 -12.55 -3.28 -19.63
CA SER A 522 -11.54 -2.62 -20.45
C SER A 522 -10.97 -1.39 -19.74
N THR A 523 -9.86 -0.88 -20.24
CA THR A 523 -9.46 0.51 -19.97
C THR A 523 -10.61 1.43 -20.38
N VAL A 524 -10.76 2.54 -19.63
CA VAL A 524 -11.77 3.57 -19.96
C VAL A 524 -11.36 4.29 -21.21
N VAL A 525 -12.28 4.40 -22.18
CA VAL A 525 -12.14 5.24 -23.37
C VAL A 525 -13.17 6.35 -23.33
N ALA A 526 -12.83 7.51 -23.88
CA ALA A 526 -13.74 8.64 -24.01
C ALA A 526 -14.16 8.80 -25.49
N ALA A 527 -15.45 9.04 -25.73
CA ALA A 527 -15.97 9.36 -27.04
C ALA A 527 -16.91 10.58 -26.99
N THR A 528 -16.77 11.44 -27.96
CA THR A 528 -17.63 12.63 -28.14
C THR A 528 -18.87 12.25 -28.94
N CYS A 529 -20.04 12.66 -28.46
CA CYS A 529 -21.25 12.64 -29.31
C CYS A 529 -21.27 13.91 -30.14
N HIS A 530 -21.06 13.75 -31.45
CA HIS A 530 -21.06 14.86 -32.41
C HIS A 530 -22.48 15.25 -32.82
N CYS A 531 -22.63 16.40 -33.44
CA CYS A 531 -23.82 16.71 -34.23
C CYS A 531 -23.91 15.74 -35.39
N ALA A 532 -25.12 15.32 -35.76
CA ALA A 532 -25.34 14.51 -36.94
C ALA A 532 -24.93 15.27 -38.19
N LYS A 533 -24.50 14.54 -39.22
CA LYS A 533 -24.19 15.10 -40.51
C LYS A 533 -25.48 15.65 -41.18
N PRO A 534 -25.53 16.92 -41.59
CA PRO A 534 -26.68 17.45 -42.31
C PRO A 534 -26.93 16.69 -43.64
N VAL A 535 -28.17 16.35 -43.91
CA VAL A 535 -28.59 15.84 -45.23
C VAL A 535 -29.12 17.01 -46.04
N VAL A 536 -28.38 17.39 -47.06
CA VAL A 536 -28.65 18.61 -47.87
C VAL A 536 -29.37 18.25 -49.15
N LYS A 537 -30.41 19.01 -49.45
CA LYS A 537 -31.09 19.02 -50.74
C LYS A 537 -30.84 20.37 -51.43
N ILE A 538 -30.64 20.35 -52.74
CA ILE A 538 -30.42 21.54 -53.54
C ILE A 538 -31.56 21.64 -54.54
N ALA A 539 -32.12 22.83 -54.67
CA ALA A 539 -33.12 23.18 -55.66
C ALA A 539 -32.79 24.57 -56.28
N THR A 540 -33.31 24.87 -57.43
CA THR A 540 -33.18 26.18 -58.03
C THR A 540 -34.42 27.02 -57.73
N THR A 541 -34.25 28.25 -57.28
CA THR A 541 -35.36 29.20 -57.04
C THR A 541 -35.91 29.70 -58.36
N SER A 542 -37.08 30.35 -58.34
CA SER A 542 -37.67 31.04 -59.54
C SER A 542 -36.74 32.09 -60.12
N ALA A 543 -35.86 32.70 -59.35
CA ALA A 543 -34.84 33.66 -59.79
C ALA A 543 -33.53 32.97 -60.25
N GLY A 544 -33.49 31.66 -60.46
CA GLY A 544 -32.33 30.92 -60.96
C GLY A 544 -31.25 30.65 -59.93
N ASN A 545 -31.40 31.01 -58.64
CA ASN A 545 -30.39 30.86 -57.60
C ASN A 545 -30.43 29.47 -56.92
N PRO A 546 -29.26 28.84 -56.62
CA PRO A 546 -29.21 27.63 -55.89
C PRO A 546 -29.74 27.85 -54.46
N ARG A 547 -30.72 27.03 -54.04
CA ARG A 547 -31.26 26.99 -52.68
C ARG A 547 -30.95 25.63 -52.04
N LEU A 548 -30.22 25.68 -50.94
CA LEU A 548 -29.93 24.53 -50.10
C LEU A 548 -30.97 24.46 -48.99
N THR A 549 -31.42 23.26 -48.69
CA THR A 549 -32.27 22.96 -47.52
C THR A 549 -31.75 21.72 -46.82
N TRP A 550 -31.90 21.65 -45.52
CA TRP A 550 -31.50 20.49 -44.70
C TRP A 550 -32.40 20.35 -43.49
N ASN A 551 -32.38 19.16 -42.87
CA ASN A 551 -33.12 18.92 -41.67
C ASN A 551 -32.42 19.56 -40.45
N ALA A 552 -33.20 20.05 -39.48
CA ALA A 552 -32.63 20.50 -38.19
C ALA A 552 -31.82 19.37 -37.53
N VAL A 553 -30.60 19.70 -37.11
CA VAL A 553 -29.68 18.77 -36.48
C VAL A 553 -29.72 18.99 -34.98
N THR A 554 -30.10 17.95 -34.22
CA THR A 554 -30.15 18.00 -32.76
C THR A 554 -28.78 18.38 -32.18
N GLY A 555 -28.76 19.39 -31.31
CA GLY A 555 -27.53 19.88 -30.66
C GLY A 555 -26.76 20.94 -31.47
N ALA A 556 -27.19 21.27 -32.67
CA ALA A 556 -26.62 22.37 -33.43
C ALA A 556 -27.14 23.72 -32.92
N SER A 557 -26.28 24.73 -32.87
CA SER A 557 -26.64 26.13 -32.65
C SER A 557 -26.77 26.91 -33.97
N GLN A 558 -26.03 26.49 -34.98
CA GLN A 558 -25.96 27.13 -36.28
C GLN A 558 -25.35 26.17 -37.31
N TYR A 559 -25.38 26.60 -38.56
CA TYR A 559 -24.82 25.87 -39.71
C TYR A 559 -23.85 26.76 -40.46
N GLU A 560 -22.74 26.19 -40.90
CA GLU A 560 -21.78 26.82 -41.79
C GLU A 560 -21.95 26.23 -43.20
N ILE A 561 -22.06 27.09 -44.19
CA ILE A 561 -22.20 26.75 -45.59
C ILE A 561 -20.88 27.04 -46.31
N TYR A 562 -20.40 26.07 -47.04
CA TYR A 562 -19.16 26.12 -47.82
C TYR A 562 -19.45 25.88 -49.30
N ARG A 563 -18.66 26.49 -50.17
CA ARG A 563 -18.81 26.39 -51.63
C ARG A 563 -17.46 26.16 -52.30
N ALA A 564 -17.47 25.39 -53.38
CA ALA A 564 -16.38 25.23 -54.34
C ALA A 564 -16.91 25.26 -55.76
N THR A 565 -16.02 25.46 -56.75
CA THR A 565 -16.33 25.38 -58.17
C THR A 565 -16.03 24.02 -58.79
N SER A 566 -15.44 23.11 -58.03
CA SER A 566 -15.28 21.70 -58.42
C SER A 566 -15.55 20.80 -57.21
N GLN A 567 -15.97 19.55 -57.45
CA GLN A 567 -16.34 18.60 -56.41
C GLN A 567 -15.16 18.23 -55.50
N SER A 568 -13.96 18.13 -56.05
CA SER A 568 -12.71 17.85 -55.34
C SER A 568 -11.94 19.12 -54.93
N GLY A 569 -12.49 20.29 -55.21
CA GLY A 569 -11.83 21.58 -54.97
C GLY A 569 -11.83 22.01 -53.51
N THR A 570 -11.13 23.10 -53.24
CA THR A 570 -11.11 23.72 -51.91
C THR A 570 -12.44 24.41 -51.63
N TYR A 571 -13.12 23.98 -50.57
CA TYR A 571 -14.39 24.57 -50.14
C TYR A 571 -14.12 25.76 -49.22
N THR A 572 -14.55 26.95 -49.62
CA THR A 572 -14.48 28.19 -48.83
C THR A 572 -15.78 28.43 -48.09
N LYS A 573 -15.69 28.89 -46.83
CA LYS A 573 -16.87 29.26 -46.03
C LYS A 573 -17.52 30.49 -46.59
N MET A 574 -18.81 30.39 -46.89
CA MET A 574 -19.60 31.48 -47.44
C MET A 574 -20.47 32.18 -46.42
N PHE A 575 -21.13 31.39 -45.57
CA PHE A 575 -22.18 31.91 -44.70
C PHE A 575 -22.37 31.08 -43.45
N THR A 576 -22.87 31.69 -42.38
CA THR A 576 -23.31 31.03 -41.17
C THR A 576 -24.76 31.40 -40.90
N THR A 577 -25.60 30.42 -40.58
CA THR A 577 -27.03 30.64 -40.33
C THR A 577 -27.58 29.75 -39.25
N THR A 578 -28.59 30.21 -38.52
CA THR A 578 -29.40 29.40 -37.61
C THR A 578 -30.57 28.71 -38.31
N LYS A 579 -30.88 29.13 -39.54
CA LYS A 579 -31.95 28.54 -40.36
C LYS A 579 -31.50 27.23 -40.98
N THR A 580 -32.43 26.40 -41.40
CA THR A 580 -32.19 25.12 -42.09
C THR A 580 -32.24 25.25 -43.61
N SER A 581 -32.03 26.49 -44.14
CA SER A 581 -31.94 26.76 -45.54
C SER A 581 -31.01 27.94 -45.83
N TYR A 582 -30.45 27.95 -47.02
CA TYR A 582 -29.62 29.04 -47.54
C TYR A 582 -29.81 29.16 -49.04
N THR A 583 -29.98 30.38 -49.55
CA THR A 583 -30.03 30.67 -50.98
C THR A 583 -28.77 31.43 -51.38
N ASN A 584 -28.03 30.92 -52.36
CA ASN A 584 -26.84 31.59 -52.87
C ASN A 584 -27.21 32.61 -53.97
N THR A 585 -27.47 33.82 -53.52
CA THR A 585 -27.80 34.93 -54.44
C THR A 585 -26.60 35.51 -55.22
N SER A 586 -25.36 35.10 -54.83
CA SER A 586 -24.12 35.47 -55.52
C SER A 586 -23.65 34.43 -56.55
N ALA A 587 -24.50 33.46 -56.91
CA ALA A 587 -24.19 32.48 -57.93
C ALA A 587 -24.18 33.11 -59.30
N LYS A 588 -23.14 32.84 -60.10
CA LYS A 588 -23.05 33.30 -61.46
C LYS A 588 -23.77 32.33 -62.40
N ALA A 589 -24.59 32.86 -63.31
CA ALA A 589 -25.25 32.04 -64.34
C ALA A 589 -24.22 31.27 -65.20
N GLY A 590 -24.53 30.03 -65.53
CA GLY A 590 -23.65 29.16 -66.31
C GLY A 590 -22.50 28.52 -65.50
N THR A 591 -22.36 28.82 -64.20
CA THR A 591 -21.29 28.24 -63.32
C THR A 591 -21.86 27.16 -62.44
N THR A 592 -21.22 25.95 -62.43
CA THR A 592 -21.54 24.85 -61.50
C THR A 592 -20.87 25.10 -60.19
N TYR A 593 -21.64 25.04 -59.13
CA TYR A 593 -21.13 25.14 -57.73
C TYR A 593 -21.42 23.89 -56.93
N TYR A 594 -20.49 23.54 -56.07
CA TYR A 594 -20.59 22.44 -55.11
C TYR A 594 -20.67 23.00 -53.70
N TYR A 595 -21.54 22.44 -52.87
CA TYR A 595 -21.82 22.94 -51.54
C TYR A 595 -21.62 21.87 -50.48
N LYS A 596 -21.11 22.28 -49.32
CA LYS A 596 -21.06 21.48 -48.10
C LYS A 596 -21.65 22.26 -46.94
N VAL A 597 -22.41 21.60 -46.11
CA VAL A 597 -22.98 22.19 -44.89
C VAL A 597 -22.45 21.45 -43.69
N LYS A 598 -22.09 22.18 -42.63
CA LYS A 598 -21.58 21.67 -41.38
C LYS A 598 -22.45 22.18 -40.23
N ALA A 599 -22.96 21.29 -39.38
CA ALA A 599 -23.68 21.68 -38.18
C ALA A 599 -22.68 21.99 -37.05
N ILE A 600 -22.85 23.11 -36.39
CA ILE A 600 -21.99 23.63 -35.34
C ILE A 600 -22.66 23.34 -34.00
N SER A 601 -21.97 22.60 -33.15
CA SER A 601 -22.45 22.19 -31.82
C SER A 601 -22.63 23.39 -30.88
N LYS A 602 -23.77 23.45 -30.19
CA LYS A 602 -24.04 24.45 -29.15
C LYS A 602 -23.23 24.26 -27.86
N VAL A 603 -22.58 23.11 -27.68
CA VAL A 603 -21.88 22.76 -26.43
C VAL A 603 -20.38 22.93 -26.57
N ARG A 604 -19.78 22.41 -27.66
CA ARG A 604 -18.33 22.49 -27.91
C ARG A 604 -17.96 22.36 -29.37
N SER A 605 -16.93 23.06 -29.80
CA SER A 605 -16.48 23.07 -31.22
C SER A 605 -15.96 21.70 -31.69
N THR A 606 -15.39 20.89 -30.78
CA THR A 606 -14.91 19.54 -31.12
C THR A 606 -16.03 18.55 -31.40
N ALA A 607 -17.29 18.91 -31.14
CA ALA A 607 -18.47 18.08 -31.39
C ALA A 607 -19.28 18.54 -32.61
N ASN A 608 -18.73 19.37 -33.47
CA ASN A 608 -19.34 19.77 -34.75
C ASN A 608 -19.54 18.53 -35.65
N SER A 609 -20.50 18.58 -36.55
CA SER A 609 -20.72 17.49 -37.51
C SER A 609 -19.56 17.35 -38.51
N ALA A 610 -19.48 16.20 -39.15
CA ALA A 610 -18.82 16.12 -40.45
C ALA A 610 -19.57 17.00 -41.49
N PHE A 611 -18.91 17.30 -42.59
CA PHE A 611 -19.56 17.97 -43.72
C PHE A 611 -20.65 17.10 -44.36
N SER A 612 -21.71 17.71 -44.89
CA SER A 612 -22.65 17.03 -45.78
C SER A 612 -21.91 16.45 -46.99
N THR A 613 -22.48 15.42 -47.54
CA THR A 613 -22.05 14.88 -48.86
C THR A 613 -22.55 15.77 -49.95
#